data_e57ee44c5732ebfa0571050ad37b0cf7
#
_entry.id   e57ee44c5732ebfa0571050ad37b0cf7
#
_cell.length_a   1.000
_cell.length_b   1.000
_cell.length_c   1.000
_cell.angle_alpha   90.00
_cell.angle_beta   90.00
_cell.angle_gamma   90.00
#
_symmetry.space_group_name_H-M   'P 1'
#
loop_
_entity.id
_entity.type
_entity.pdbx_description
1 polymer ?
#
loop_
_entity_poly.entity_id
_entity_poly.type
_entity_poly.pdbx_seq_one_letter_code
_entity_poly.pdbx_strand_id
1 'polypeptide(L)'
;MSDEDKRSLKVKAGVVKRLRKELDMYAAEVATETAKVQQLRDAGADPHDIKYQENILAESSAMLPDTRQRLEEAFRELQGLVEELGDGLAGSEELVQAEEQIAAVQPLFA
;
A
#
# COMPACT_ATOMS: atom_id res chain seq x y z
N MET A 1 12.21 -23.73 13.84
CA MET A 1 13.49 -23.52 13.14
C MET A 1 13.23 -22.85 11.80
N SER A 2 13.90 -23.28 10.72
CA SER A 2 13.81 -22.59 9.46
C SER A 2 12.41 -22.58 8.84
N ASP A 3 11.59 -23.61 9.07
CA ASP A 3 10.20 -23.64 8.52
C ASP A 3 9.31 -22.59 9.17
N GLU A 4 9.47 -22.39 10.46
CA GLU A 4 8.75 -21.35 11.20
C GLU A 4 9.21 -19.96 10.76
N ASP A 5 10.51 -19.78 10.58
CA ASP A 5 11.11 -18.54 10.11
C ASP A 5 10.68 -18.22 8.68
N LYS A 6 10.66 -19.22 7.81
CA LYS A 6 10.15 -19.07 6.44
C LYS A 6 8.69 -18.63 6.42
N ARG A 7 7.86 -19.23 7.28
CA ARG A 7 6.45 -18.86 7.39
C ARG A 7 6.30 -17.42 7.84
N SER A 8 7.09 -16.99 8.82
CA SER A 8 7.09 -15.62 9.31
C SER A 8 7.41 -14.62 8.20
N LEU A 9 8.45 -14.91 7.40
CA LEU A 9 8.81 -14.07 6.26
C LEU A 9 7.69 -14.03 5.23
N LYS A 10 7.10 -15.16 4.91
CA LYS A 10 6.01 -15.24 3.93
C LYS A 10 4.81 -14.43 4.36
N VAL A 11 4.40 -14.55 5.63
CA VAL A 11 3.26 -13.81 6.17
C VAL A 11 3.52 -12.30 6.14
N LYS A 12 4.69 -11.88 6.62
CA LYS A 12 5.03 -10.45 6.67
C LYS A 12 5.20 -9.85 5.28
N ALA A 13 5.81 -10.57 4.36
CA ALA A 13 5.93 -10.15 2.96
C ALA A 13 4.55 -10.05 2.30
N GLY A 14 3.63 -10.96 2.62
CA GLY A 14 2.25 -10.93 2.12
C GLY A 14 1.48 -9.71 2.60
N VAL A 15 1.69 -9.29 3.84
CA VAL A 15 1.07 -8.07 4.39
C VAL A 15 1.56 -6.84 3.63
N VAL A 16 2.87 -6.73 3.40
CA VAL A 16 3.46 -5.62 2.64
C VAL A 16 2.90 -5.59 1.22
N LYS A 17 2.84 -6.73 0.55
CA LYS A 17 2.30 -6.84 -0.81
C LYS A 17 0.85 -6.38 -0.89
N ARG A 18 0.02 -6.84 0.06
CA ARG A 18 -1.40 -6.47 0.12
C ARG A 18 -1.57 -4.98 0.32
N LEU A 19 -0.86 -4.40 1.29
CA LEU A 19 -0.98 -2.97 1.59
C LEU A 19 -0.47 -2.09 0.44
N ARG A 20 0.58 -2.55 -0.26
CA ARG A 20 1.06 -1.86 -1.45
C ARG A 20 -0.01 -1.82 -2.54
N LYS A 21 -0.69 -2.94 -2.77
CA LYS A 21 -1.79 -3.01 -3.74
C LYS A 21 -2.97 -2.13 -3.33
N GLU A 22 -3.32 -2.12 -2.04
CA GLU A 22 -4.38 -1.25 -1.53
C GLU A 22 -4.04 0.23 -1.73
N LEU A 23 -2.80 0.61 -1.50
CA LEU A 23 -2.36 1.99 -1.70
C LEU A 23 -2.52 2.40 -3.17
N ASP A 24 -2.10 1.55 -4.11
CA ASP A 24 -2.25 1.79 -5.53
C ASP A 24 -3.73 1.91 -5.92
N MET A 25 -4.58 1.05 -5.36
CA MET A 25 -6.02 1.08 -5.60
C MET A 25 -6.64 2.40 -5.13
N TYR A 26 -6.32 2.84 -3.92
CA TYR A 26 -6.86 4.11 -3.40
C TYR A 26 -6.34 5.30 -4.19
N ALA A 27 -5.08 5.28 -4.62
CA ALA A 27 -4.53 6.34 -5.46
C ALA A 27 -5.28 6.42 -6.80
N ALA A 28 -5.60 5.28 -7.39
CA ALA A 28 -6.38 5.22 -8.63
C ALA A 28 -7.82 5.73 -8.41
N GLU A 29 -8.45 5.38 -7.29
CA GLU A 29 -9.78 5.89 -6.94
C GLU A 29 -9.78 7.41 -6.79
N VAL A 30 -8.79 7.97 -6.11
CA VAL A 30 -8.66 9.42 -5.95
C VAL A 30 -8.53 10.11 -7.30
N ALA A 31 -7.73 9.56 -8.22
CA ALA A 31 -7.59 10.11 -9.55
C ALA A 31 -8.91 10.10 -10.31
N THR A 32 -9.65 8.99 -10.23
CA THR A 32 -10.97 8.84 -10.88
C THR A 32 -11.98 9.81 -10.30
N GLU A 33 -12.07 9.91 -8.96
CA GLU A 33 -13.02 10.79 -8.29
C GLU A 33 -12.69 12.27 -8.50
N THR A 34 -11.41 12.61 -8.59
CA THR A 34 -10.98 13.97 -8.92
C THR A 34 -11.43 14.36 -10.32
N ALA A 35 -11.29 13.45 -11.29
CA ALA A 35 -11.74 13.68 -12.65
C ALA A 35 -13.27 13.87 -12.72
N LYS A 36 -14.02 13.09 -11.94
CA LYS A 36 -15.49 13.23 -11.88
C LYS A 36 -15.91 14.59 -11.35
N VAL A 37 -15.29 15.08 -10.29
CA VAL A 37 -15.56 16.41 -9.75
C VAL A 37 -15.31 17.47 -10.82
N GLN A 38 -14.20 17.38 -11.52
CA GLN A 38 -13.84 18.35 -12.56
C GLN A 38 -14.84 18.33 -13.71
N GLN A 39 -15.27 17.13 -14.14
CA GLN A 39 -16.26 16.99 -15.19
C GLN A 39 -17.61 17.63 -14.82
N LEU A 40 -18.04 17.43 -13.59
CA LEU A 40 -19.28 18.03 -13.09
C LEU A 40 -19.19 19.56 -13.06
N ARG A 41 -18.06 20.11 -12.62
CA ARG A 41 -17.83 21.54 -12.60
C ARG A 41 -17.84 22.13 -14.02
N ASP A 42 -17.13 21.48 -14.94
CA ASP A 42 -17.02 21.91 -16.33
C ASP A 42 -18.38 21.88 -17.04
N ALA A 43 -19.23 20.92 -16.68
CA ALA A 43 -20.57 20.78 -17.23
C ALA A 43 -21.60 21.73 -16.60
N GLY A 44 -21.21 22.49 -15.57
CA GLY A 44 -22.14 23.36 -14.85
C GLY A 44 -23.20 22.59 -14.08
N ALA A 45 -22.84 21.41 -13.54
CA ALA A 45 -23.79 20.56 -12.82
C ALA A 45 -24.33 21.25 -11.57
N ASP A 46 -25.43 20.72 -11.05
CA ASP A 46 -26.05 21.20 -9.83
C ASP A 46 -25.04 21.21 -8.68
N PRO A 47 -24.98 22.29 -7.87
CA PRO A 47 -24.07 22.36 -6.72
C PRO A 47 -24.21 21.20 -5.73
N HIS A 48 -25.41 20.64 -5.57
CA HIS A 48 -25.61 19.47 -4.69
C HIS A 48 -24.92 18.24 -5.25
N ASP A 49 -24.94 18.03 -6.57
CA ASP A 49 -24.26 16.92 -7.21
C ASP A 49 -22.76 17.04 -7.11
N ILE A 50 -22.23 18.26 -7.28
CA ILE A 50 -20.80 18.53 -7.13
C ILE A 50 -20.38 18.25 -5.69
N LYS A 51 -21.16 18.74 -4.71
CA LYS A 51 -20.85 18.52 -3.29
C LYS A 51 -20.84 17.04 -2.92
N TYR A 52 -21.82 16.29 -3.42
CA TYR A 52 -21.89 14.85 -3.19
C TYR A 52 -20.63 14.16 -3.71
N GLN A 53 -20.20 14.50 -4.92
CA GLN A 53 -18.99 13.91 -5.51
C GLN A 53 -17.72 14.35 -4.78
N GLU A 54 -17.67 15.61 -4.31
CA GLU A 54 -16.54 16.08 -3.49
C GLU A 54 -16.43 15.31 -2.17
N ASN A 55 -17.57 14.96 -1.56
CA ASN A 55 -17.56 14.16 -0.34
C ASN A 55 -17.02 12.75 -0.58
N ILE A 56 -17.38 12.13 -1.72
CA ILE A 56 -16.83 10.83 -2.11
C ILE A 56 -15.32 10.94 -2.29
N LEU A 57 -14.86 11.98 -2.98
CA LEU A 57 -13.42 12.22 -3.16
C LEU A 57 -12.70 12.38 -1.81
N ALA A 58 -13.29 13.12 -0.88
CA ALA A 58 -12.71 13.32 0.45
C ALA A 58 -12.56 12.00 1.21
N GLU A 59 -13.57 11.12 1.13
CA GLU A 59 -13.51 9.80 1.75
C GLU A 59 -12.40 8.94 1.15
N SER A 60 -12.30 8.91 -0.18
CA SER A 60 -11.24 8.15 -0.87
C SER A 60 -9.86 8.71 -0.52
N SER A 61 -9.71 10.04 -0.51
CA SER A 61 -8.45 10.70 -0.18
C SER A 61 -7.99 10.39 1.25
N ALA A 62 -8.93 10.28 2.18
CA ALA A 62 -8.62 9.97 3.58
C ALA A 62 -8.00 8.58 3.76
N MET A 63 -8.25 7.65 2.84
CA MET A 63 -7.70 6.30 2.91
C MET A 63 -6.19 6.27 2.60
N LEU A 64 -5.67 7.25 1.85
CA LEU A 64 -4.27 7.25 1.43
C LEU A 64 -3.30 7.37 2.61
N PRO A 65 -3.40 8.37 3.50
CA PRO A 65 -2.46 8.49 4.60
C PRO A 65 -2.54 7.31 5.57
N ASP A 66 -3.73 6.79 5.83
CA ASP A 66 -3.91 5.64 6.71
C ASP A 66 -3.24 4.39 6.13
N THR A 67 -3.51 4.08 4.86
CA THR A 67 -2.92 2.93 4.19
C THR A 67 -1.41 3.08 4.06
N ARG A 68 -0.93 4.30 3.76
CA ARG A 68 0.51 4.58 3.69
C ARG A 68 1.19 4.33 5.02
N GLN A 69 0.58 4.74 6.13
CA GLN A 69 1.12 4.50 7.47
C GLN A 69 1.20 3.01 7.79
N ARG A 70 0.14 2.27 7.48
CA ARG A 70 0.12 0.81 7.68
C ARG A 70 1.19 0.12 6.83
N LEU A 71 1.37 0.57 5.60
CA LEU A 71 2.40 0.03 4.71
C LEU A 71 3.80 0.30 5.28
N GLU A 72 4.05 1.50 5.78
CA GLU A 72 5.34 1.83 6.38
C GLU A 72 5.64 0.95 7.58
N GLU A 73 4.68 0.76 8.47
CA GLU A 73 4.83 -0.12 9.64
C GLU A 73 5.15 -1.55 9.22
N ALA A 74 4.38 -2.09 8.27
CA ALA A 74 4.59 -3.44 7.77
C ALA A 74 5.95 -3.59 7.07
N PHE A 75 6.36 -2.58 6.32
CA PHE A 75 7.66 -2.52 5.66
C PHE A 75 8.81 -2.55 6.68
N ARG A 76 8.74 -1.74 7.74
CA ARG A 76 9.76 -1.72 8.78
C ARG A 76 9.85 -3.05 9.52
N GLU A 77 8.71 -3.67 9.81
CA GLU A 77 8.68 -5.01 10.41
C GLU A 77 9.35 -6.05 9.51
N LEU A 78 9.06 -6.00 8.21
CA LEU A 78 9.66 -6.93 7.26
C LEU A 78 11.17 -6.71 7.14
N GLN A 79 11.62 -5.46 7.09
CA GLN A 79 13.06 -5.15 7.08
C GLN A 79 13.76 -5.73 8.30
N GLY A 80 13.19 -5.53 9.49
CA GLY A 80 13.76 -6.05 10.73
C GLY A 80 13.83 -7.57 10.74
N LEU A 81 12.80 -8.22 10.22
CA LEU A 81 12.76 -9.67 10.16
C LEU A 81 13.79 -10.23 9.18
N VAL A 82 13.97 -9.58 8.03
CA VAL A 82 15.01 -9.98 7.07
C VAL A 82 16.40 -9.80 7.65
N GLU A 83 16.66 -8.72 8.40
CA GLU A 83 17.93 -8.50 9.07
C GLU A 83 18.21 -9.60 10.10
N GLU A 84 17.18 -9.99 10.84
CA GLU A 84 17.30 -11.03 11.89
C GLU A 84 17.49 -12.42 11.31
N LEU A 85 16.72 -12.79 10.29
CA LEU A 85 16.62 -14.17 9.80
C LEU A 85 17.34 -14.44 8.48
N GLY A 86 17.71 -13.38 7.75
CA GLY A 86 18.18 -13.50 6.36
C GLY A 86 19.37 -14.42 6.17
N ASP A 87 20.37 -14.34 7.05
CA ASP A 87 21.59 -15.17 6.93
C ASP A 87 21.27 -16.66 7.01
N GLY A 88 20.35 -17.04 7.90
CA GLY A 88 19.94 -18.42 8.07
C GLY A 88 19.03 -18.96 6.97
N LEU A 89 18.47 -18.09 6.15
CA LEU A 89 17.51 -18.44 5.09
C LEU A 89 18.03 -18.11 3.69
N ALA A 90 19.32 -17.85 3.55
CA ALA A 90 19.94 -17.50 2.27
C ALA A 90 19.57 -18.55 1.20
N GLY A 91 19.13 -18.07 0.04
CA GLY A 91 18.72 -18.92 -1.08
C GLY A 91 17.30 -19.44 -1.02
N SER A 92 16.56 -19.18 0.08
CA SER A 92 15.16 -19.59 0.16
C SER A 92 14.29 -18.69 -0.69
N GLU A 93 13.18 -19.27 -1.22
CA GLU A 93 12.21 -18.52 -1.99
C GLU A 93 11.54 -17.44 -1.12
N GLU A 94 11.28 -17.75 0.14
CA GLU A 94 10.66 -16.82 1.09
C GLU A 94 11.51 -15.57 1.31
N LEU A 95 12.82 -15.73 1.41
CA LEU A 95 13.73 -14.59 1.53
C LEU A 95 13.76 -13.76 0.25
N VAL A 96 13.82 -14.42 -0.91
CA VAL A 96 13.81 -13.72 -2.20
C VAL A 96 12.54 -12.88 -2.34
N GLN A 97 11.38 -13.44 -2.04
CA GLN A 97 10.10 -12.73 -2.11
C GLN A 97 10.04 -11.57 -1.12
N ALA A 98 10.54 -11.76 0.09
CA ALA A 98 10.60 -10.69 1.09
C ALA A 98 11.49 -9.53 0.60
N GLU A 99 12.65 -9.83 0.06
CA GLU A 99 13.57 -8.82 -0.46
C GLU A 99 12.97 -8.08 -1.67
N GLU A 100 12.21 -8.78 -2.51
CA GLU A 100 11.48 -8.15 -3.62
C GLU A 100 10.46 -7.13 -3.12
N GLN A 101 9.71 -7.46 -2.08
CA GLN A 101 8.74 -6.52 -1.50
C GLN A 101 9.42 -5.32 -0.86
N ILE A 102 10.55 -5.54 -0.17
CA ILE A 102 11.34 -4.45 0.40
C ILE A 102 11.82 -3.51 -0.71
N ALA A 103 12.39 -4.06 -1.78
CA ALA A 103 12.88 -3.26 -2.90
C ALA A 103 11.76 -2.45 -3.57
N ALA A 104 10.55 -3.03 -3.70
CA ALA A 104 9.41 -2.37 -4.31
C ALA A 104 8.88 -1.19 -3.48
N VAL A 105 8.96 -1.29 -2.16
CA VAL A 105 8.39 -0.30 -1.24
C VAL A 105 9.40 0.74 -0.79
N GLN A 106 10.67 0.39 -0.75
CA GLN A 106 11.73 1.28 -0.25
C GLN A 106 11.70 2.69 -0.83
N PRO A 107 11.48 2.91 -2.14
CA PRO A 107 11.43 4.27 -2.69
C PRO A 107 10.35 5.15 -2.10
N LEU A 108 9.30 4.57 -1.53
CA LEU A 108 8.20 5.33 -0.92
C LEU A 108 8.59 5.93 0.43
N PHE A 109 9.56 5.32 1.12
CA PHE A 109 9.93 5.68 2.49
C PHE A 109 11.42 5.97 2.67
N ALA A 110 12.10 6.15 1.58
CA ALA A 110 13.55 6.42 1.61
C ALA A 110 13.85 7.85 2.08
#